data_3a576d775225bfb1ff18f73f147669fd
#
_entry.id   3a576d775225bfb1ff18f73f147669fd
#
_cell.length_a   1.000
_cell.length_b   1.000
_cell.length_c   1.000
_cell.angle_alpha   90.00
_cell.angle_beta   90.00
_cell.angle_gamma   90.00
#
_symmetry.space_group_name_H-M   'P 1'
#
loop_
_entity.id
_entity.type
_entity.pdbx_description
1 polymer ?
#
loop_
_entity_poly.entity_id
_entity_poly.type
_entity_poly.pdbx_seq_one_letter_code
_entity_poly.pdbx_strand_id
1 'polypeptide(L)'
;MDHYLHKLPDLIDSVATNQFYPNLLSWLSSFVVFDNAIIYAFEKDGAPRLLSKVEKRNSDSVNRIYQRGAYLMDPFYQELQKGGSSKVLTLKDVAPKGFYHTDYYLNFYRKTGWCDEAGLLLELSADKQLGIFFGNEDQPFLADEKKQGSLKEAFDIIRSIARLHKEVVPNSVSSHYRNTDLQTCFGLTPRECEVVALILEGKGSPQIAESLFISLGTVKNHRKNIYQKLDINSQVELFNLLMTPIKQ
;
A
#
# COMPACT_ATOMS: atom_id res chain seq x y z
N MET A 1 -20.60 -24.90 3.65
CA MET A 1 -21.09 -23.82 4.49
C MET A 1 -20.45 -23.73 5.88
N ASP A 2 -19.86 -24.84 6.39
CA ASP A 2 -19.39 -24.90 7.79
C ASP A 2 -17.94 -24.48 8.04
N HIS A 3 -17.11 -24.30 6.98
CA HIS A 3 -15.67 -24.07 7.17
C HIS A 3 -15.30 -22.70 7.77
N TYR A 4 -16.03 -21.64 7.43
CA TYR A 4 -15.71 -20.31 7.96
C TYR A 4 -16.35 -20.00 9.31
N LEU A 5 -17.31 -20.77 9.77
CA LEU A 5 -17.89 -20.60 11.10
C LEU A 5 -16.96 -21.06 12.21
N HIS A 6 -16.03 -22.00 11.93
CA HIS A 6 -15.20 -22.64 12.94
C HIS A 6 -14.29 -21.66 13.71
N LYS A 7 -13.66 -20.70 13.02
CA LYS A 7 -12.76 -19.70 13.64
C LYS A 7 -13.40 -18.32 13.85
N LEU A 8 -14.66 -18.18 13.51
CA LEU A 8 -15.37 -16.91 13.64
C LEU A 8 -15.53 -16.48 15.11
N PRO A 9 -15.81 -17.36 16.07
CA PRO A 9 -15.84 -17.00 17.51
C PRO A 9 -14.51 -16.39 17.96
N ASP A 10 -13.37 -17.01 17.64
CA ASP A 10 -12.04 -16.50 18.03
C ASP A 10 -11.77 -15.09 17.46
N LEU A 11 -12.24 -14.84 16.23
CA LEU A 11 -12.15 -13.52 15.62
C LEU A 11 -13.02 -12.49 16.36
N ILE A 12 -14.26 -12.84 16.70
CA ILE A 12 -15.20 -11.95 17.40
C ILE A 12 -14.66 -11.63 18.80
N ASP A 13 -14.18 -12.64 19.54
CA ASP A 13 -13.64 -12.47 20.89
C ASP A 13 -12.34 -11.65 20.91
N SER A 14 -11.63 -11.58 19.79
CA SER A 14 -10.43 -10.77 19.64
C SER A 14 -10.69 -9.30 19.30
N VAL A 15 -11.94 -8.89 19.09
CA VAL A 15 -12.28 -7.48 18.82
C VAL A 15 -11.76 -6.58 19.96
N ALA A 16 -11.18 -5.45 19.59
CA ALA A 16 -10.51 -4.50 20.47
C ALA A 16 -9.23 -5.02 21.16
N THR A 17 -8.66 -6.15 20.72
CA THR A 17 -7.37 -6.66 21.19
C THR A 17 -6.31 -6.60 20.07
N ASN A 18 -5.04 -6.79 20.44
CA ASN A 18 -3.93 -6.90 19.47
C ASN A 18 -3.94 -8.21 18.66
N GLN A 19 -4.78 -9.18 19.04
CA GLN A 19 -4.95 -10.46 18.32
C GLN A 19 -5.96 -10.38 17.18
N PHE A 20 -6.68 -9.26 17.04
CA PHE A 20 -7.74 -9.11 16.04
C PHE A 20 -7.25 -9.38 14.60
N TYR A 21 -6.21 -8.68 14.16
CA TYR A 21 -5.72 -8.83 12.78
C TYR A 21 -5.06 -10.20 12.51
N PRO A 22 -4.25 -10.77 13.41
CA PRO A 22 -3.82 -12.17 13.31
C PRO A 22 -4.99 -13.15 13.20
N ASN A 23 -6.02 -13.02 14.05
CA ASN A 23 -7.19 -13.89 14.02
C ASN A 23 -8.04 -13.66 12.75
N LEU A 24 -8.11 -12.45 12.23
CA LEU A 24 -8.77 -12.15 10.96
C LEU A 24 -8.09 -12.91 9.81
N LEU A 25 -6.77 -12.89 9.71
CA LEU A 25 -6.03 -13.66 8.70
C LEU A 25 -6.18 -15.17 8.91
N SER A 26 -6.17 -15.62 10.16
CA SER A 26 -6.41 -17.04 10.49
C SER A 26 -7.82 -17.50 10.10
N TRP A 27 -8.83 -16.67 10.34
CA TRP A 27 -10.20 -16.96 9.90
C TRP A 27 -10.32 -16.99 8.39
N LEU A 28 -9.76 -16.00 7.69
CA LEU A 28 -9.74 -15.94 6.23
C LEU A 28 -9.05 -17.16 5.62
N SER A 29 -7.97 -17.67 6.20
CA SER A 29 -7.26 -18.86 5.72
C SER A 29 -8.09 -20.14 5.78
N SER A 30 -9.23 -20.16 6.48
CA SER A 30 -10.09 -21.33 6.55
C SER A 30 -10.93 -21.55 5.27
N PHE A 31 -11.09 -20.53 4.43
CA PHE A 31 -11.87 -20.61 3.19
C PHE A 31 -11.19 -19.92 1.98
N VAL A 32 -10.13 -19.15 2.19
CA VAL A 32 -9.33 -18.54 1.14
C VAL A 32 -7.92 -19.11 1.20
N VAL A 33 -7.46 -19.73 0.12
CA VAL A 33 -6.08 -20.26 0.03
C VAL A 33 -5.18 -19.16 -0.51
N PHE A 34 -4.19 -18.78 0.25
CA PHE A 34 -3.16 -17.81 -0.13
C PHE A 34 -1.78 -18.23 0.43
N ASP A 35 -0.72 -17.90 -0.27
CA ASP A 35 0.66 -18.06 0.21
C ASP A 35 1.05 -16.90 1.14
N ASN A 36 0.55 -15.71 0.81
CA ASN A 36 0.87 -14.48 1.49
C ASN A 36 -0.40 -13.66 1.73
N ALA A 37 -0.48 -13.01 2.89
CA ALA A 37 -1.51 -12.03 3.20
C ALA A 37 -0.93 -10.90 4.05
N ILE A 38 -1.38 -9.67 3.81
CA ILE A 38 -0.90 -8.51 4.53
C ILE A 38 -2.05 -7.54 4.79
N ILE A 39 -2.06 -6.95 5.97
CA ILE A 39 -3.05 -5.95 6.37
C ILE A 39 -2.35 -4.63 6.63
N TYR A 40 -2.76 -3.59 5.92
CA TYR A 40 -2.34 -2.22 6.15
C TYR A 40 -3.51 -1.33 6.57
N ALA A 41 -3.27 -0.47 7.56
CA ALA A 41 -4.09 0.71 7.79
C ALA A 41 -3.56 1.88 6.96
N PHE A 42 -4.48 2.62 6.35
CA PHE A 42 -4.20 3.85 5.61
C PHE A 42 -4.93 5.00 6.29
N GLU A 43 -4.21 6.07 6.57
CA GLU A 43 -4.74 7.32 7.11
C GLU A 43 -4.49 8.43 6.09
N LYS A 44 -5.34 9.45 6.09
CA LYS A 44 -5.37 10.49 5.06
C LYS A 44 -4.02 11.16 4.79
N ASP A 45 -3.23 11.37 5.84
CA ASP A 45 -1.97 12.13 5.77
C ASP A 45 -0.76 11.29 6.19
N GLY A 46 -0.85 9.95 6.12
CA GLY A 46 0.17 9.05 6.62
C GLY A 46 0.61 7.94 5.67
N ALA A 47 1.82 7.44 5.90
CA ALA A 47 2.28 6.21 5.28
C ALA A 47 1.45 5.01 5.80
N PRO A 48 1.24 3.96 4.97
CA PRO A 48 0.52 2.79 5.41
C PRO A 48 1.19 2.13 6.61
N ARG A 49 0.40 1.78 7.61
CA ARG A 49 0.88 1.10 8.80
C ARG A 49 0.56 -0.38 8.74
N LEU A 50 1.60 -1.22 8.79
CA LEU A 50 1.45 -2.66 8.84
C LEU A 50 0.75 -3.08 10.15
N LEU A 51 -0.33 -3.84 10.04
CA LEU A 51 -1.11 -4.33 11.17
C LEU A 51 -0.88 -5.83 11.42
N SER A 52 -0.84 -6.62 10.35
CA SER A 52 -0.58 -8.05 10.41
C SER A 52 -0.12 -8.57 9.07
N LYS A 53 0.60 -9.69 9.07
CA LYS A 53 1.00 -10.40 7.85
C LYS A 53 1.14 -11.90 8.08
N VAL A 54 0.92 -12.66 7.03
CA VAL A 54 1.28 -14.06 6.88
C VAL A 54 2.09 -14.16 5.60
N GLU A 55 3.27 -14.75 5.66
CA GLU A 55 4.21 -14.78 4.54
C GLU A 55 4.88 -16.14 4.43
N LYS A 56 4.96 -16.64 3.20
CA LYS A 56 5.71 -17.85 2.86
C LYS A 56 7.23 -17.61 2.93
N ARG A 57 7.66 -16.38 2.64
CA ARG A 57 9.06 -15.93 2.72
C ARG A 57 9.15 -14.62 3.47
N ASN A 58 10.28 -14.38 4.16
CA ASN A 58 10.48 -13.12 4.86
C ASN A 58 10.54 -11.94 3.86
N SER A 59 9.59 -11.03 3.95
CA SER A 59 9.47 -9.83 3.13
C SER A 59 9.67 -8.53 3.91
N ASP A 60 10.29 -8.54 5.08
CA ASP A 60 10.44 -7.35 5.93
C ASP A 60 11.12 -6.18 5.18
N SER A 61 12.09 -6.48 4.32
CA SER A 61 12.73 -5.46 3.48
C SER A 61 11.75 -4.86 2.45
N VAL A 62 10.92 -5.70 1.83
CA VAL A 62 9.89 -5.29 0.86
C VAL A 62 8.82 -4.44 1.55
N ASN A 63 8.34 -4.87 2.72
CA ASN A 63 7.35 -4.13 3.51
C ASN A 63 7.87 -2.76 3.94
N ARG A 64 9.16 -2.66 4.35
CA ARG A 64 9.77 -1.36 4.64
C ARG A 64 9.83 -0.45 3.42
N ILE A 65 10.16 -0.98 2.24
CA ILE A 65 10.15 -0.21 0.99
C ILE A 65 8.73 0.27 0.69
N TYR A 66 7.73 -0.59 0.83
CA TYR A 66 6.33 -0.23 0.62
C TYR A 66 5.93 0.96 1.50
N GLN A 67 6.13 0.86 2.81
CA GLN A 67 5.76 1.89 3.78
C GLN A 67 6.54 3.22 3.61
N ARG A 68 7.73 3.18 2.98
CA ARG A 68 8.56 4.37 2.75
C ARG A 68 8.19 5.16 1.50
N GLY A 69 7.28 4.66 0.66
CA GLY A 69 6.80 5.43 -0.48
C GLY A 69 6.38 4.60 -1.69
N ALA A 70 6.72 3.30 -1.79
CA ALA A 70 6.28 2.49 -2.92
C ALA A 70 4.75 2.40 -3.00
N TYR A 71 4.05 2.50 -1.86
CA TYR A 71 2.60 2.53 -1.77
C TYR A 71 1.95 3.64 -2.61
N LEU A 72 2.63 4.77 -2.82
CA LEU A 72 2.11 5.88 -3.63
C LEU A 72 1.89 5.51 -5.10
N MET A 73 2.63 4.51 -5.58
CA MET A 73 2.51 3.98 -6.95
C MET A 73 1.69 2.70 -7.03
N ASP A 74 1.23 2.19 -5.89
CA ASP A 74 0.42 0.98 -5.81
C ASP A 74 -0.97 1.24 -6.41
N PRO A 75 -1.40 0.47 -7.42
CA PRO A 75 -2.73 0.60 -8.01
C PRO A 75 -3.87 0.44 -7.01
N PHE A 76 -3.73 -0.40 -6.00
CA PHE A 76 -4.73 -0.55 -4.94
C PHE A 76 -4.80 0.68 -4.05
N TYR A 77 -3.66 1.26 -3.68
CA TYR A 77 -3.63 2.51 -2.94
C TYR A 77 -4.26 3.65 -3.74
N GLN A 78 -3.94 3.76 -5.03
CA GLN A 78 -4.55 4.76 -5.91
C GLN A 78 -6.08 4.58 -6.00
N GLU A 79 -6.57 3.34 -5.96
CA GLU A 79 -8.01 3.07 -5.92
C GLU A 79 -8.63 3.48 -4.57
N LEU A 80 -7.92 3.26 -3.45
CA LEU A 80 -8.34 3.76 -2.13
C LEU A 80 -8.47 5.29 -2.11
N GLN A 81 -7.54 6.01 -2.74
CA GLN A 81 -7.56 7.48 -2.79
C GLN A 81 -8.73 8.07 -3.59
N LYS A 82 -9.33 7.31 -4.50
CA LYS A 82 -10.55 7.75 -5.22
C LYS A 82 -11.76 7.84 -4.30
N GLY A 83 -11.68 7.24 -3.13
CA GLY A 83 -12.80 7.14 -2.20
C GLY A 83 -13.91 6.23 -2.71
N GLY A 84 -15.00 6.21 -1.97
CA GLY A 84 -16.17 5.41 -2.31
C GLY A 84 -16.35 4.20 -1.39
N SER A 85 -17.34 3.36 -1.71
CA SER A 85 -17.68 2.21 -0.88
C SER A 85 -16.56 1.17 -0.85
N SER A 86 -16.51 0.44 0.25
CA SER A 86 -15.62 -0.73 0.40
C SER A 86 -15.76 -1.71 -0.78
N LYS A 87 -14.64 -2.27 -1.26
CA LYS A 87 -14.56 -3.04 -2.51
C LYS A 87 -13.71 -4.29 -2.35
N VAL A 88 -14.04 -5.31 -3.15
CA VAL A 88 -13.17 -6.46 -3.41
C VAL A 88 -12.64 -6.32 -4.84
N LEU A 89 -11.34 -6.24 -5.01
CA LEU A 89 -10.68 -6.01 -6.29
C LEU A 89 -9.52 -6.97 -6.50
N THR A 90 -9.23 -7.24 -7.76
CA THR A 90 -8.02 -7.98 -8.17
C THR A 90 -6.99 -7.02 -8.74
N LEU A 91 -5.74 -7.47 -8.83
CA LEU A 91 -4.70 -6.71 -9.52
C LEU A 91 -5.14 -6.34 -10.95
N LYS A 92 -5.84 -7.25 -11.64
CA LYS A 92 -6.36 -7.02 -12.99
C LYS A 92 -7.37 -5.87 -13.05
N ASP A 93 -8.17 -5.67 -11.99
CA ASP A 93 -9.18 -4.60 -11.95
C ASP A 93 -8.56 -3.22 -11.75
N VAL A 94 -7.42 -3.13 -11.07
CA VAL A 94 -6.79 -1.87 -10.69
C VAL A 94 -5.52 -1.54 -11.47
N ALA A 95 -4.85 -2.54 -12.03
CA ALA A 95 -3.59 -2.36 -12.74
C ALA A 95 -3.76 -1.46 -13.98
N PRO A 96 -2.94 -0.42 -14.14
CA PRO A 96 -2.99 0.43 -15.32
C PRO A 96 -2.52 -0.34 -16.57
N LYS A 97 -2.94 0.13 -17.74
CA LYS A 97 -2.45 -0.44 -19.00
C LYS A 97 -0.91 -0.37 -19.03
N GLY A 98 -0.27 -1.49 -19.32
CA GLY A 98 1.19 -1.58 -19.31
C GLY A 98 1.81 -1.73 -17.93
N PHE A 99 1.07 -2.13 -16.92
CA PHE A 99 1.52 -2.31 -15.53
C PHE A 99 2.88 -3.01 -15.40
N TYR A 100 3.09 -4.10 -16.12
CA TYR A 100 4.32 -4.89 -16.09
C TYR A 100 5.57 -4.17 -16.62
N HIS A 101 5.40 -3.01 -17.25
CA HIS A 101 6.47 -2.13 -17.73
C HIS A 101 6.63 -0.87 -16.87
N THR A 102 5.84 -0.74 -15.79
CA THR A 102 5.94 0.40 -14.87
C THR A 102 7.16 0.27 -13.95
N ASP A 103 7.67 1.40 -13.49
CA ASP A 103 8.74 1.45 -12.48
C ASP A 103 8.32 0.75 -11.18
N TYR A 104 7.05 0.87 -10.80
CA TYR A 104 6.49 0.18 -9.64
C TYR A 104 6.63 -1.34 -9.76
N TYR A 105 6.21 -1.90 -10.90
CA TYR A 105 6.33 -3.34 -11.13
C TYR A 105 7.80 -3.78 -11.15
N LEU A 106 8.64 -3.12 -11.96
CA LEU A 106 10.03 -3.54 -12.19
C LEU A 106 10.91 -3.40 -10.96
N ASN A 107 10.71 -2.34 -10.16
CA ASN A 107 11.58 -2.00 -9.04
C ASN A 107 11.03 -2.46 -7.68
N PHE A 108 9.72 -2.69 -7.58
CA PHE A 108 9.08 -3.09 -6.33
C PHE A 108 8.25 -4.36 -6.47
N TYR A 109 7.13 -4.34 -7.22
CA TYR A 109 6.12 -5.39 -7.16
C TYR A 109 6.69 -6.79 -7.43
N ARG A 110 7.47 -6.98 -8.49
CA ARG A 110 8.08 -8.28 -8.80
C ARG A 110 9.00 -8.82 -7.70
N LYS A 111 9.50 -7.97 -6.80
CA LYS A 111 10.35 -8.40 -5.65
C LYS A 111 9.52 -8.98 -4.52
N THR A 112 8.21 -8.77 -4.51
CA THR A 112 7.31 -9.44 -3.56
C THR A 112 7.26 -10.95 -3.82
N GLY A 113 7.52 -11.37 -5.05
CA GLY A 113 7.36 -12.76 -5.49
C GLY A 113 5.91 -13.15 -5.78
N TRP A 114 4.97 -12.21 -5.65
CA TRP A 114 3.56 -12.49 -5.93
C TRP A 114 3.31 -12.51 -7.43
N CYS A 115 2.67 -13.57 -7.92
CA CYS A 115 2.29 -13.65 -9.33
C CYS A 115 0.93 -13.00 -9.60
N ASP A 116 0.08 -12.93 -8.58
CA ASP A 116 -1.25 -12.31 -8.64
C ASP A 116 -1.68 -11.84 -7.25
N GLU A 117 -2.63 -10.90 -7.20
CA GLU A 117 -3.05 -10.24 -5.97
C GLU A 117 -4.54 -9.92 -5.99
N ALA A 118 -5.18 -10.07 -4.83
CA ALA A 118 -6.50 -9.55 -4.56
C ALA A 118 -6.48 -8.67 -3.31
N GLY A 119 -7.27 -7.61 -3.32
CA GLY A 119 -7.39 -6.66 -2.23
C GLY A 119 -8.83 -6.49 -1.76
N LEU A 120 -9.01 -6.51 -0.44
CA LEU A 120 -10.22 -6.01 0.22
C LEU A 120 -9.92 -4.59 0.69
N LEU A 121 -10.56 -3.62 0.09
CA LEU A 121 -10.44 -2.21 0.43
C LEU A 121 -11.64 -1.82 1.28
N LEU A 122 -11.42 -1.48 2.54
CA LEU A 122 -12.46 -1.20 3.53
C LEU A 122 -12.37 0.25 4.00
N GLU A 123 -13.45 0.98 3.88
CA GLU A 123 -13.61 2.28 4.51
C GLU A 123 -14.12 2.09 5.94
N LEU A 124 -13.31 2.43 6.93
CA LEU A 124 -13.67 2.35 8.35
C LEU A 124 -14.27 3.66 8.86
N SER A 125 -13.73 4.79 8.40
CA SER A 125 -14.24 6.15 8.64
C SER A 125 -13.76 7.07 7.51
N ALA A 126 -14.15 8.36 7.56
CA ALA A 126 -13.74 9.36 6.57
C ALA A 126 -12.20 9.49 6.40
N ASP A 127 -11.44 9.23 7.48
CA ASP A 127 -9.99 9.42 7.52
C ASP A 127 -9.21 8.11 7.67
N LYS A 128 -9.91 6.96 7.80
CA LYS A 128 -9.27 5.66 8.04
C LYS A 128 -9.79 4.60 7.10
N GLN A 129 -8.87 3.95 6.41
CA GLN A 129 -9.13 2.85 5.50
C GLN A 129 -8.27 1.65 5.88
N LEU A 130 -8.74 0.46 5.56
CA LEU A 130 -8.03 -0.80 5.76
C LEU A 130 -7.89 -1.50 4.42
N GLY A 131 -6.69 -1.92 4.09
CA GLY A 131 -6.41 -2.80 2.96
C GLY A 131 -5.98 -4.17 3.47
N ILE A 132 -6.64 -5.23 2.99
CA ILE A 132 -6.26 -6.61 3.23
C ILE A 132 -5.91 -7.20 1.87
N PHE A 133 -4.66 -7.54 1.70
CA PHE A 133 -4.12 -8.02 0.43
C PHE A 133 -3.72 -9.47 0.53
N PHE A 134 -4.01 -10.23 -0.50
CA PHE A 134 -3.69 -11.66 -0.61
C PHE A 134 -2.95 -11.92 -1.91
N GLY A 135 -1.91 -12.73 -1.85
CA GLY A 135 -1.14 -13.10 -3.02
C GLY A 135 -0.66 -14.54 -2.98
N ASN A 136 -0.49 -15.11 -4.16
CA ASN A 136 0.15 -16.41 -4.38
C ASN A 136 1.42 -16.22 -5.19
N GLU A 137 2.42 -17.09 -4.97
CA GLU A 137 3.70 -17.02 -5.68
C GLU A 137 3.67 -17.81 -6.98
N ASP A 138 2.94 -18.95 -7.01
CA ASP A 138 3.02 -19.93 -8.10
C ASP A 138 1.77 -20.00 -8.97
N GLN A 139 0.62 -19.48 -8.51
CA GLN A 139 -0.65 -19.56 -9.22
C GLN A 139 -1.47 -18.28 -9.05
N PRO A 140 -2.27 -17.89 -10.07
CA PRO A 140 -3.20 -16.78 -9.92
C PRO A 140 -4.19 -17.03 -8.77
N PHE A 141 -4.35 -16.02 -7.91
CA PHE A 141 -5.16 -16.09 -6.69
C PHE A 141 -6.65 -16.38 -6.99
N LEU A 142 -7.19 -15.73 -8.00
CA LEU A 142 -8.61 -15.77 -8.35
C LEU A 142 -8.93 -16.56 -9.62
N ALA A 143 -8.10 -17.53 -9.99
CA ALA A 143 -8.45 -18.46 -11.08
C ALA A 143 -9.70 -19.31 -10.77
N ASP A 144 -10.12 -19.37 -9.50
CA ASP A 144 -11.27 -20.14 -9.02
C ASP A 144 -12.44 -19.23 -8.62
N GLU A 145 -13.52 -19.23 -9.43
CA GLU A 145 -14.74 -18.46 -9.19
C GLU A 145 -15.40 -18.76 -7.83
N LYS A 146 -15.24 -19.98 -7.32
CA LYS A 146 -15.77 -20.38 -6.01
C LYS A 146 -15.06 -19.66 -4.87
N LYS A 147 -13.73 -19.47 -4.98
CA LYS A 147 -12.95 -18.69 -3.99
C LYS A 147 -13.35 -17.22 -4.01
N GLN A 148 -13.60 -16.66 -5.20
CA GLN A 148 -14.12 -15.30 -5.34
C GLN A 148 -15.48 -15.13 -4.66
N GLY A 149 -16.38 -16.11 -4.82
CA GLY A 149 -17.69 -16.13 -4.18
C GLY A 149 -17.58 -16.11 -2.66
N SER A 150 -16.78 -16.99 -2.08
CA SER A 150 -16.56 -17.06 -0.63
C SER A 150 -15.98 -15.77 -0.05
N LEU A 151 -15.06 -15.13 -0.76
CA LEU A 151 -14.48 -13.86 -0.33
C LEU A 151 -15.51 -12.72 -0.37
N LYS A 152 -16.37 -12.68 -1.39
CA LYS A 152 -17.45 -11.70 -1.48
C LYS A 152 -18.50 -11.88 -0.37
N GLU A 153 -18.86 -13.13 -0.06
CA GLU A 153 -19.77 -13.45 1.04
C GLU A 153 -19.19 -13.01 2.41
N ALA A 154 -17.91 -13.29 2.64
CA ALA A 154 -17.22 -12.91 3.87
C ALA A 154 -17.01 -11.40 4.01
N PHE A 155 -17.05 -10.66 2.90
CA PHE A 155 -16.69 -9.24 2.85
C PHE A 155 -17.53 -8.37 3.79
N ASP A 156 -18.84 -8.56 3.83
CA ASP A 156 -19.72 -7.79 4.70
C ASP A 156 -19.49 -8.09 6.18
N ILE A 157 -19.14 -9.34 6.50
CA ILE A 157 -18.74 -9.76 7.86
C ILE A 157 -17.45 -9.04 8.24
N ILE A 158 -16.41 -9.10 7.39
CA ILE A 158 -15.12 -8.45 7.61
C ILE A 158 -15.31 -6.95 7.85
N ARG A 159 -16.08 -6.30 6.98
CA ARG A 159 -16.37 -4.86 7.09
C ARG A 159 -17.03 -4.52 8.42
N SER A 160 -18.04 -5.30 8.82
CA SER A 160 -18.78 -5.07 10.05
C SER A 160 -17.91 -5.27 11.30
N ILE A 161 -17.14 -6.34 11.35
CA ILE A 161 -16.25 -6.64 12.49
C ILE A 161 -15.08 -5.64 12.56
N ALA A 162 -14.50 -5.28 11.41
CA ALA A 162 -13.41 -4.30 11.37
C ALA A 162 -13.84 -2.91 11.85
N ARG A 163 -15.09 -2.52 11.61
CA ARG A 163 -15.67 -1.28 12.16
C ARG A 163 -15.89 -1.33 13.67
N LEU A 164 -16.16 -2.51 14.21
CA LEU A 164 -16.31 -2.72 15.67
C LEU A 164 -14.96 -2.75 16.36
N HIS A 165 -13.91 -3.17 15.64
CA HIS A 165 -12.56 -3.22 16.16
C HIS A 165 -12.06 -1.78 16.39
N LYS A 166 -12.03 -1.36 17.65
CA LYS A 166 -11.41 -0.08 18.00
C LYS A 166 -9.90 -0.30 18.04
N GLU A 167 -9.19 0.30 17.11
CA GLU A 167 -7.74 0.34 17.21
C GLU A 167 -7.32 1.02 18.52
N VAL A 168 -6.90 0.23 19.47
CA VAL A 168 -6.10 0.73 20.58
C VAL A 168 -4.67 0.88 20.06
N VAL A 169 -4.45 1.92 19.28
CA VAL A 169 -3.09 2.26 18.85
C VAL A 169 -2.61 3.37 19.76
N PRO A 170 -1.54 3.16 20.53
CA PRO A 170 -0.77 4.27 21.04
C PRO A 170 -0.34 5.10 19.83
N ASN A 171 -0.52 6.41 19.88
CA ASN A 171 0.05 7.37 18.92
C ASN A 171 1.59 7.30 18.96
N SER A 172 2.16 6.19 18.49
CA SER A 172 3.59 5.99 18.41
C SER A 172 4.01 6.05 16.95
N VAL A 173 4.48 7.24 16.61
CA VAL A 173 5.45 7.51 15.54
C VAL A 173 5.00 7.05 14.16
N SER A 174 4.16 7.85 13.53
CA SER A 174 4.17 7.98 12.08
C SER A 174 5.56 8.47 11.66
N SER A 175 6.42 7.55 11.23
CA SER A 175 7.64 7.91 10.52
C SER A 175 7.26 8.43 9.13
N HIS A 176 6.75 9.64 9.10
CA HIS A 176 6.72 10.42 7.88
C HIS A 176 8.17 10.72 7.49
N TYR A 177 8.56 10.46 6.25
CA TYR A 177 9.42 11.41 5.60
C TYR A 177 8.56 12.68 5.45
N ARG A 178 8.51 13.46 6.51
CA ARG A 178 7.93 14.81 6.44
C ARG A 178 8.72 15.54 5.39
N ASN A 179 8.10 16.50 4.72
CA ASN A 179 8.82 17.52 3.95
C ASN A 179 10.03 18.06 4.72
N THR A 180 9.99 18.08 6.05
CA THR A 180 11.10 18.36 6.96
C THR A 180 12.30 17.42 6.80
N ASP A 181 12.13 16.13 6.58
CA ASP A 181 13.25 15.19 6.48
C ASP A 181 13.96 15.33 5.12
N LEU A 182 13.20 15.55 4.03
CA LEU A 182 13.76 15.83 2.72
C LEU A 182 14.52 17.17 2.71
N GLN A 183 14.04 18.16 3.45
CA GLN A 183 14.70 19.45 3.59
C GLN A 183 15.98 19.36 4.44
N THR A 184 15.90 18.72 5.61
CA THR A 184 17.03 18.65 6.56
C THR A 184 18.09 17.65 6.14
N CYS A 185 17.72 16.46 5.62
CA CYS A 185 18.67 15.42 5.25
C CYS A 185 19.30 15.65 3.88
N PHE A 186 18.56 16.25 2.94
CA PHE A 186 18.98 16.36 1.54
C PHE A 186 19.05 17.80 1.02
N GLY A 187 18.77 18.80 1.85
CA GLY A 187 18.84 20.21 1.48
C GLY A 187 17.87 20.61 0.36
N LEU A 188 16.75 19.89 0.22
CA LEU A 188 15.73 20.24 -0.76
C LEU A 188 14.92 21.45 -0.27
N THR A 189 14.57 22.34 -1.19
CA THR A 189 13.65 23.44 -0.90
C THR A 189 12.21 22.90 -0.74
N PRO A 190 11.30 23.62 -0.06
CA PRO A 190 9.89 23.24 0.01
C PRO A 190 9.28 22.93 -1.36
N ARG A 191 9.62 23.71 -2.37
CA ARG A 191 9.12 23.54 -3.73
C ARG A 191 9.68 22.28 -4.41
N GLU A 192 10.93 21.94 -4.15
CA GLU A 192 11.54 20.71 -4.62
C GLU A 192 10.92 19.48 -3.94
N CYS A 193 10.56 19.58 -2.66
CA CYS A 193 9.85 18.53 -1.94
C CYS A 193 8.45 18.27 -2.54
N GLU A 194 7.71 19.33 -2.92
CA GLU A 194 6.43 19.19 -3.62
C GLU A 194 6.59 18.47 -4.97
N VAL A 195 7.64 18.84 -5.73
CA VAL A 195 7.95 18.17 -7.01
C VAL A 195 8.31 16.71 -6.79
N VAL A 196 9.11 16.39 -5.76
CA VAL A 196 9.45 14.99 -5.39
C VAL A 196 8.19 14.20 -5.05
N ALA A 197 7.28 14.76 -4.24
CA ALA A 197 6.03 14.10 -3.88
C ALA A 197 5.21 13.74 -5.14
N LEU A 198 5.06 14.68 -6.07
CA LEU A 198 4.32 14.45 -7.31
C LEU A 198 5.02 13.45 -8.27
N ILE A 199 6.36 13.40 -8.27
CA ILE A 199 7.12 12.37 -8.98
C ILE A 199 6.84 10.99 -8.39
N LEU A 200 6.82 10.87 -7.06
CA LEU A 200 6.52 9.62 -6.35
C LEU A 200 5.07 9.17 -6.57
N GLU A 201 4.14 10.11 -6.76
CA GLU A 201 2.76 9.84 -7.20
C GLU A 201 2.67 9.35 -8.66
N GLY A 202 3.80 9.19 -9.35
CA GLY A 202 3.84 8.75 -10.75
C GLY A 202 3.49 9.83 -11.77
N LYS A 203 3.36 11.10 -11.37
CA LYS A 203 3.03 12.20 -12.30
C LYS A 203 4.21 12.53 -13.21
N GLY A 204 3.93 12.61 -14.51
CA GLY A 204 4.87 13.12 -15.50
C GLY A 204 5.07 14.64 -15.40
N SER A 205 6.15 15.15 -15.97
CA SER A 205 6.46 16.60 -15.91
C SER A 205 5.33 17.53 -16.40
N PRO A 206 4.50 17.20 -17.40
CA PRO A 206 3.34 18.01 -17.77
C PRO A 206 2.28 18.06 -16.66
N GLN A 207 1.97 16.94 -16.03
CA GLN A 207 1.00 16.84 -14.93
C GLN A 207 1.47 17.58 -13.68
N ILE A 208 2.78 17.52 -13.39
CA ILE A 208 3.40 18.28 -12.30
C ILE A 208 3.28 19.79 -12.56
N ALA A 209 3.55 20.22 -13.82
CA ALA A 209 3.42 21.63 -14.20
C ALA A 209 2.00 22.15 -13.98
N GLU A 210 1.00 21.37 -14.39
CA GLU A 210 -0.41 21.67 -14.16
C GLU A 210 -0.77 21.68 -12.68
N SER A 211 -0.38 20.64 -11.90
CA SER A 211 -0.67 20.54 -10.46
C SER A 211 -0.08 21.69 -9.64
N LEU A 212 1.08 22.19 -10.04
CA LEU A 212 1.81 23.22 -9.33
C LEU A 212 1.63 24.64 -9.92
N PHE A 213 0.84 24.79 -10.98
CA PHE A 213 0.61 26.05 -11.69
C PHE A 213 1.91 26.72 -12.16
N ILE A 214 2.86 25.92 -12.70
CA ILE A 214 4.15 26.40 -13.22
C ILE A 214 4.41 25.90 -14.64
N SER A 215 5.40 26.48 -15.30
CA SER A 215 5.76 26.05 -16.65
C SER A 215 6.45 24.66 -16.64
N LEU A 216 6.32 23.92 -17.76
CA LEU A 216 7.06 22.67 -17.96
C LEU A 216 8.58 22.86 -17.84
N GLY A 217 9.09 24.00 -18.28
CA GLY A 217 10.50 24.38 -18.13
C GLY A 217 10.91 24.51 -16.67
N THR A 218 10.04 25.11 -15.85
CA THR A 218 10.26 25.23 -14.40
C THR A 218 10.31 23.86 -13.73
N VAL A 219 9.41 22.95 -14.08
CA VAL A 219 9.44 21.57 -13.56
C VAL A 219 10.75 20.85 -13.94
N LYS A 220 11.19 20.98 -15.19
CA LYS A 220 12.48 20.39 -15.63
C LYS A 220 13.66 20.96 -14.84
N ASN A 221 13.65 22.26 -14.53
CA ASN A 221 14.68 22.89 -13.70
C ASN A 221 14.64 22.38 -12.25
N HIS A 222 13.45 22.25 -11.64
CA HIS A 222 13.34 21.66 -10.32
C HIS A 222 13.86 20.21 -10.30
N ARG A 223 13.47 19.38 -11.27
CA ARG A 223 13.99 17.99 -11.38
C ARG A 223 15.50 17.95 -11.52
N LYS A 224 16.08 18.81 -12.35
CA LYS A 224 17.55 18.93 -12.48
C LYS A 224 18.21 19.28 -11.15
N ASN A 225 17.71 20.27 -10.43
CA ASN A 225 18.25 20.69 -9.13
C ASN A 225 18.10 19.59 -8.07
N ILE A 226 16.94 18.93 -8.03
CA ILE A 226 16.70 17.79 -7.14
C ILE A 226 17.73 16.70 -7.41
N TYR A 227 17.93 16.31 -8.66
CA TYR A 227 18.85 15.26 -9.02
C TYR A 227 20.31 15.61 -8.69
N GLN A 228 20.70 16.87 -8.89
CA GLN A 228 22.02 17.36 -8.48
C GLN A 228 22.22 17.33 -6.96
N LYS A 229 21.22 17.77 -6.17
CA LYS A 229 21.30 17.78 -4.70
C LYS A 229 21.33 16.40 -4.09
N LEU A 230 20.67 15.44 -4.75
CA LEU A 230 20.60 14.04 -4.32
C LEU A 230 21.70 13.17 -4.91
N ASP A 231 22.55 13.72 -5.77
CA ASP A 231 23.62 13.01 -6.52
C ASP A 231 23.06 11.79 -7.27
N ILE A 232 21.98 12.01 -8.02
CA ILE A 232 21.29 10.98 -8.83
C ILE A 232 21.09 11.48 -10.26
N ASN A 233 20.89 10.53 -11.19
CA ASN A 233 20.76 10.84 -12.62
C ASN A 233 19.40 10.45 -13.23
N SER A 234 18.56 9.75 -12.46
CA SER A 234 17.30 9.23 -12.96
C SER A 234 16.19 9.23 -11.90
N GLN A 235 14.94 9.15 -12.36
CA GLN A 235 13.78 8.96 -11.49
C GLN A 235 13.85 7.61 -10.74
N VAL A 236 14.43 6.60 -11.37
CA VAL A 236 14.64 5.29 -10.74
C VAL A 236 15.61 5.39 -9.58
N GLU A 237 16.69 6.17 -9.74
CA GLU A 237 17.65 6.42 -8.67
C GLU A 237 17.04 7.26 -7.55
N LEU A 238 16.21 8.27 -7.87
CA LEU A 238 15.41 9.00 -6.89
C LEU A 238 14.56 8.04 -6.05
N PHE A 239 13.85 7.16 -6.72
CA PHE A 239 13.03 6.16 -6.07
C PHE A 239 13.88 5.24 -5.17
N ASN A 240 14.99 4.70 -5.70
CA ASN A 240 15.88 3.83 -4.95
C ASN A 240 16.51 4.55 -3.74
N LEU A 241 16.93 5.80 -3.88
CA LEU A 241 17.51 6.60 -2.80
C LEU A 241 16.51 6.78 -1.65
N LEU A 242 15.28 7.16 -1.96
CA LEU A 242 14.24 7.37 -0.96
C LEU A 242 13.73 6.05 -0.36
N MET A 243 13.94 4.93 -1.07
CA MET A 243 13.61 3.58 -0.61
C MET A 243 14.75 2.89 0.15
N THR A 244 15.98 3.43 0.12
CA THR A 244 17.15 2.87 0.82
C THR A 244 17.22 3.43 2.25
N PRO A 245 17.44 2.62 3.29
CA PRO A 245 17.67 3.14 4.63
C PRO A 245 18.90 4.02 4.65
N ILE A 246 18.78 5.23 5.18
CA ILE A 246 19.94 6.03 5.55
C ILE A 246 20.70 5.22 6.59
N LYS A 247 21.91 4.75 6.25
CA LYS A 247 22.83 4.19 7.25
C LYS A 247 23.17 5.34 8.20
N GLN A 248 22.70 5.23 9.45
CA GLN A 248 23.22 6.02 10.56
C GLN A 248 24.64 5.59 10.87
#